data_666b93025ffbd166dd5adb65b4b488af
#
_entry.id   666b93025ffbd166dd5adb65b4b488af
#
_cell.length_a   1.000
_cell.length_b   1.000
_cell.length_c   1.000
_cell.angle_alpha   90.00
_cell.angle_beta   90.00
_cell.angle_gamma   90.00
#
_symmetry.space_group_name_H-M   'P 1'
#
loop_
_entity.id
_entity.type
_entity.pdbx_description
1 polymer ?
#
loop_
_entity_poly.entity_id
_entity_poly.type
_entity_poly.pdbx_seq_one_letter_code
_entity_poly.pdbx_strand_id
1 'polypeptide(L)'
;CDPTAFPRPQHYDPSTVERILVNIADLRHACWTDHHFTNDIQTRQYRCPEAILGAKWDTTADLWSASAMFFELLTGDYLFDPAAGAKYNKDDDHIAQIIELLGNFPKNVAFAGKYSADIFNRKGEPRHIHKLRYWPLVNVLQEKYLLIPEHAVELSSFLLPMLRLDPKERASAQEALSHPWLHGVITQGELELALLRQQRAQGLEQGAGPAWYERDVQDALKPIQPFGKSPVHAATPLST
;
A
#
# COMPACT_ATOMS: atom_id res chain seq x y z
N CYS A 1 23.75 0.02 22.93
CA CYS A 1 23.03 1.14 22.27
C CYS A 1 22.45 2.02 23.35
N ASP A 2 22.75 3.30 23.32
CA ASP A 2 22.27 4.28 24.29
C ASP A 2 20.78 4.58 24.00
N PRO A 3 19.85 4.31 24.91
CA PRO A 3 18.42 4.59 24.68
C PRO A 3 18.08 6.07 24.62
N THR A 4 19.06 6.98 24.85
CA THR A 4 18.87 8.42 24.77
C THR A 4 19.13 9.00 23.37
N ALA A 5 19.55 8.16 22.39
CA ALA A 5 19.96 8.62 21.06
C ALA A 5 18.79 8.79 20.06
N PHE A 6 17.57 8.42 20.41
CA PHE A 6 16.42 8.69 19.54
C PHE A 6 15.84 10.07 19.86
N PRO A 7 15.72 10.97 18.87
CA PRO A 7 15.01 12.21 19.08
C PRO A 7 13.59 11.86 19.50
N ARG A 8 13.16 12.36 20.66
CA ARG A 8 11.77 12.25 21.08
C ARG A 8 10.89 12.80 19.95
N PRO A 9 9.77 12.16 19.60
CA PRO A 9 8.84 12.73 18.66
C PRO A 9 8.53 14.15 19.13
N GLN A 10 8.87 15.14 18.32
CA GLN A 10 8.47 16.51 18.61
C GLN A 10 6.95 16.52 18.60
N HIS A 11 6.35 17.12 19.61
CA HIS A 11 4.90 17.34 19.63
C HIS A 11 4.54 18.03 18.31
N TYR A 12 3.81 17.32 17.47
CA TYR A 12 3.30 17.85 16.22
C TYR A 12 2.31 18.95 16.55
N ASP A 13 2.65 20.18 16.25
CA ASP A 13 1.73 21.31 16.33
C ASP A 13 1.04 21.48 14.98
N PRO A 14 -0.27 21.18 14.88
CA PRO A 14 -1.02 21.30 13.63
C PRO A 14 -0.95 22.72 13.02
N SER A 15 -0.71 23.74 13.84
CA SER A 15 -0.61 25.14 13.39
C SER A 15 0.69 25.47 12.66
N THR A 16 1.73 24.61 12.82
CA THR A 16 3.05 24.80 12.20
C THR A 16 3.23 23.95 10.93
N VAL A 17 2.20 23.22 10.49
CA VAL A 17 2.27 22.35 9.33
C VAL A 17 2.37 23.18 8.06
N GLU A 18 3.53 23.15 7.43
CA GLU A 18 3.66 23.63 6.07
C GLU A 18 2.81 22.77 5.13
N ARG A 19 2.10 23.42 4.22
CA ARG A 19 1.28 22.72 3.21
C ARG A 19 2.19 21.90 2.30
N ILE A 20 2.15 20.58 2.43
CA ILE A 20 2.93 19.67 1.59
C ILE A 20 2.14 19.43 0.30
N LEU A 21 2.75 19.73 -0.84
CA LEU A 21 2.24 19.38 -2.16
C LEU A 21 2.88 18.08 -2.62
N VAL A 22 2.07 17.10 -2.98
CA VAL A 22 2.54 15.79 -3.44
C VAL A 22 2.15 15.59 -4.90
N ASN A 23 3.12 15.14 -5.72
CA ASN A 23 2.89 14.78 -7.11
C ASN A 23 3.45 13.38 -7.39
N ILE A 24 2.75 12.61 -8.23
CA ILE A 24 3.29 11.35 -8.76
C ILE A 24 4.24 11.71 -9.89
N ALA A 25 5.51 11.28 -9.78
CA ALA A 25 6.57 11.57 -10.74
C ALA A 25 7.23 10.28 -11.25
N ASP A 26 8.16 10.43 -12.21
CA ASP A 26 8.96 9.34 -12.79
C ASP A 26 8.12 8.22 -13.43
N LEU A 27 7.18 8.59 -14.28
CA LEU A 27 6.29 7.66 -14.98
C LEU A 27 7.00 6.76 -16.02
N ARG A 28 8.34 6.80 -16.14
CA ARG A 28 9.12 5.92 -17.04
C ARG A 28 8.89 4.43 -16.77
N HIS A 29 8.59 4.07 -15.53
CA HIS A 29 8.33 2.71 -15.10
C HIS A 29 6.86 2.34 -15.10
N ALA A 30 5.99 3.27 -15.50
CA ALA A 30 4.57 2.98 -15.64
C ALA A 30 4.33 2.02 -16.82
N CYS A 31 3.32 1.17 -16.68
CA CYS A 31 2.85 0.30 -17.75
C CYS A 31 1.31 0.34 -17.81
N TRP A 32 0.78 -0.13 -18.92
CA TRP A 32 -0.65 -0.31 -19.08
C TRP A 32 -1.14 -1.50 -18.27
N THR A 33 -2.35 -1.47 -17.80
CA THR A 33 -2.95 -2.59 -17.03
C THR A 33 -3.10 -3.87 -17.84
N ASP A 34 -3.22 -3.74 -19.17
CA ASP A 34 -3.36 -4.82 -20.14
C ASP A 34 -2.04 -5.15 -20.87
N HIS A 35 -0.98 -4.38 -20.64
CA HIS A 35 0.33 -4.58 -21.27
C HIS A 35 1.50 -4.29 -20.34
N HIS A 36 2.15 -5.35 -19.87
CA HIS A 36 3.32 -5.28 -19.00
C HIS A 36 4.61 -5.44 -19.80
N PHE A 37 5.54 -4.48 -19.67
CA PHE A 37 6.83 -4.50 -20.36
C PHE A 37 7.87 -5.37 -19.67
N THR A 38 7.75 -5.56 -18.35
CA THR A 38 8.68 -6.35 -17.54
C THR A 38 7.94 -6.92 -16.32
N ASN A 39 8.48 -8.01 -15.76
CA ASN A 39 8.05 -8.56 -14.47
C ASN A 39 8.99 -8.17 -13.32
N ASP A 40 10.11 -7.51 -13.62
CA ASP A 40 10.99 -6.94 -12.59
C ASP A 40 10.54 -5.50 -12.32
N ILE A 41 9.68 -5.38 -11.32
CA ILE A 41 9.06 -4.10 -10.92
C ILE A 41 9.38 -3.78 -9.47
N GLN A 42 9.26 -2.52 -9.12
CA GLN A 42 9.40 -1.97 -7.76
C GLN A 42 10.83 -2.01 -7.19
N THR A 43 11.17 -1.00 -6.43
CA THR A 43 12.39 -0.98 -5.61
C THR A 43 12.30 -2.06 -4.53
N ARG A 44 13.42 -2.65 -4.18
CA ARG A 44 13.50 -3.83 -3.30
C ARG A 44 12.67 -3.71 -2.03
N GLN A 45 12.78 -2.62 -1.30
CA GLN A 45 12.13 -2.41 -0.02
C GLN A 45 10.59 -2.32 -0.11
N TYR A 46 10.08 -1.96 -1.29
CA TYR A 46 8.65 -1.78 -1.55
C TYR A 46 8.06 -2.89 -2.43
N ARG A 47 8.86 -3.91 -2.78
CA ARG A 47 8.48 -4.96 -3.72
C ARG A 47 7.45 -5.91 -3.13
N CYS A 48 6.36 -6.09 -3.86
CA CYS A 48 5.28 -6.98 -3.46
C CYS A 48 5.67 -8.47 -3.62
N PRO A 49 5.05 -9.38 -2.84
CA PRO A 49 5.40 -10.80 -2.85
C PRO A 49 5.23 -11.46 -4.21
N GLU A 50 4.19 -11.11 -4.98
CA GLU A 50 3.97 -11.66 -6.32
C GLU A 50 5.10 -11.30 -7.30
N ALA A 51 5.69 -10.10 -7.17
CA ALA A 51 6.87 -9.72 -7.97
C ALA A 51 8.12 -10.50 -7.53
N ILE A 52 8.31 -10.73 -6.22
CA ILE A 52 9.41 -11.54 -5.69
C ILE A 52 9.30 -13.00 -6.18
N LEU A 53 8.11 -13.56 -6.12
CA LEU A 53 7.83 -14.93 -6.53
C LEU A 53 7.83 -15.12 -8.05
N GLY A 54 7.79 -14.02 -8.82
CA GLY A 54 7.65 -14.06 -10.29
C GLY A 54 6.27 -14.54 -10.73
N ALA A 55 5.24 -14.23 -9.96
CA ALA A 55 3.83 -14.47 -10.27
C ALA A 55 3.26 -13.31 -11.11
N LYS A 56 2.01 -13.47 -11.54
CA LYS A 56 1.26 -12.38 -12.18
C LYS A 56 0.93 -11.31 -11.13
N TRP A 57 1.08 -10.08 -11.52
CA TRP A 57 0.80 -8.90 -10.72
C TRP A 57 -0.19 -7.98 -11.45
N ASP A 58 -0.84 -7.08 -10.73
CA ASP A 58 -1.79 -6.09 -11.23
C ASP A 58 -1.62 -4.75 -10.48
N THR A 59 -2.58 -3.85 -10.61
CA THR A 59 -2.56 -2.52 -9.98
C THR A 59 -2.45 -2.56 -8.46
N THR A 60 -2.81 -3.67 -7.81
CA THR A 60 -2.70 -3.83 -6.36
C THR A 60 -1.26 -3.94 -5.88
N ALA A 61 -0.30 -4.20 -6.79
CA ALA A 61 1.13 -4.14 -6.49
C ALA A 61 1.55 -2.76 -5.97
N ASP A 62 0.97 -1.68 -6.51
CA ASP A 62 1.26 -0.31 -6.08
C ASP A 62 0.71 -0.03 -4.67
N LEU A 63 -0.40 -0.67 -4.28
CA LEU A 63 -0.95 -0.55 -2.92
C LEU A 63 -0.03 -1.19 -1.88
N TRP A 64 0.61 -2.30 -2.21
CA TRP A 64 1.65 -2.88 -1.36
C TRP A 64 2.81 -1.90 -1.15
N SER A 65 3.35 -1.34 -2.25
CA SER A 65 4.41 -0.33 -2.18
C SER A 65 4.00 0.91 -1.39
N ALA A 66 2.78 1.40 -1.60
CA ALA A 66 2.23 2.55 -0.88
C ALA A 66 2.16 2.28 0.64
N SER A 67 1.71 1.09 1.05
CA SER A 67 1.67 0.71 2.46
C SER A 67 3.06 0.69 3.10
N ALA A 68 4.05 0.11 2.42
CA ALA A 68 5.44 0.10 2.89
C ALA A 68 6.02 1.52 2.99
N MET A 69 5.71 2.39 2.02
CA MET A 69 6.11 3.79 2.02
C MET A 69 5.41 4.58 3.15
N PHE A 70 4.12 4.36 3.40
CA PHE A 70 3.42 5.02 4.50
C PHE A 70 4.00 4.63 5.85
N PHE A 71 4.34 3.35 6.03
CA PHE A 71 5.04 2.91 7.23
C PHE A 71 6.38 3.66 7.41
N GLU A 72 7.18 3.76 6.36
CA GLU A 72 8.47 4.47 6.40
C GLU A 72 8.29 5.96 6.69
N LEU A 73 7.34 6.63 6.07
CA LEU A 73 7.06 8.05 6.35
C LEU A 73 6.67 8.31 7.81
N LEU A 74 6.01 7.36 8.45
CA LEU A 74 5.55 7.48 9.84
C LEU A 74 6.59 7.06 10.88
N THR A 75 7.49 6.13 10.52
CA THR A 75 8.44 5.54 11.47
C THR A 75 9.89 5.94 11.23
N GLY A 76 10.23 6.36 10.01
CA GLY A 76 11.60 6.63 9.56
C GLY A 76 12.39 5.38 9.16
N ASP A 77 11.81 4.18 9.27
CA ASP A 77 12.46 2.91 8.93
C ASP A 77 11.72 2.22 7.77
N TYR A 78 12.43 1.44 6.96
CA TYR A 78 11.80 0.56 6.00
C TYR A 78 10.94 -0.50 6.70
N LEU A 79 9.76 -0.82 6.12
CA LEU A 79 8.93 -1.93 6.59
C LEU A 79 9.64 -3.27 6.35
N PHE A 80 10.30 -3.40 5.19
CA PHE A 80 11.13 -4.54 4.82
C PHE A 80 12.48 -4.03 4.31
N ASP A 81 13.58 -4.57 4.87
CA ASP A 81 14.94 -4.23 4.44
C ASP A 81 15.76 -5.50 4.24
N PRO A 82 15.49 -6.25 3.15
CA PRO A 82 16.08 -7.55 2.94
C PRO A 82 17.57 -7.50 2.59
N ALA A 83 18.34 -8.35 3.23
CA ALA A 83 19.76 -8.55 3.00
C ALA A 83 20.08 -10.00 2.62
N ALA A 84 21.10 -10.20 1.80
CA ALA A 84 21.61 -11.53 1.53
C ALA A 84 22.50 -12.02 2.67
N GLY A 85 22.36 -13.29 3.00
CA GLY A 85 23.25 -13.98 3.96
C GLY A 85 24.15 -15.01 3.28
N ALA A 86 24.92 -15.74 4.10
CA ALA A 86 25.83 -16.77 3.58
C ALA A 86 25.09 -17.99 2.96
N LYS A 87 23.82 -18.22 3.33
CA LYS A 87 23.05 -19.41 2.92
C LYS A 87 21.71 -19.07 2.27
N TYR A 88 21.39 -17.80 2.07
CA TYR A 88 20.14 -17.32 1.50
C TYR A 88 20.37 -16.02 0.73
N ASN A 89 19.53 -15.76 -0.25
CA ASN A 89 19.57 -14.54 -1.03
C ASN A 89 18.59 -13.48 -0.48
N LYS A 90 18.53 -12.31 -1.15
CA LYS A 90 17.63 -11.22 -0.75
C LYS A 90 16.15 -11.56 -0.90
N ASP A 91 15.79 -12.45 -1.83
CA ASP A 91 14.39 -12.86 -2.01
C ASP A 91 13.95 -13.77 -0.87
N ASP A 92 14.82 -14.71 -0.45
CA ASP A 92 14.57 -15.55 0.72
C ASP A 92 14.35 -14.71 1.98
N ASP A 93 15.21 -13.73 2.20
CA ASP A 93 15.14 -12.85 3.37
C ASP A 93 13.89 -11.97 3.35
N HIS A 94 13.55 -11.42 2.17
CA HIS A 94 12.36 -10.60 2.02
C HIS A 94 11.07 -11.40 2.31
N ILE A 95 10.95 -12.60 1.76
CA ILE A 95 9.84 -13.51 2.05
C ILE A 95 9.81 -13.90 3.53
N ALA A 96 10.97 -14.11 4.16
CA ALA A 96 11.06 -14.38 5.58
C ALA A 96 10.53 -13.21 6.43
N GLN A 97 10.95 -11.97 6.14
CA GLN A 97 10.46 -10.77 6.81
C GLN A 97 8.94 -10.58 6.62
N ILE A 98 8.43 -10.84 5.43
CA ILE A 98 6.99 -10.80 5.15
C ILE A 98 6.25 -11.84 6.03
N ILE A 99 6.77 -13.06 6.14
CA ILE A 99 6.16 -14.10 6.98
C ILE A 99 6.21 -13.71 8.47
N GLU A 100 7.31 -13.14 8.93
CA GLU A 100 7.42 -12.68 10.32
C GLU A 100 6.41 -11.60 10.67
N LEU A 101 6.09 -10.72 9.73
CA LEU A 101 5.14 -9.63 9.95
C LEU A 101 3.67 -10.05 9.74
N LEU A 102 3.39 -10.79 8.66
CA LEU A 102 2.03 -11.03 8.16
C LEU A 102 1.56 -12.48 8.33
N GLY A 103 2.47 -13.40 8.68
CA GLY A 103 2.18 -14.82 8.79
C GLY A 103 2.45 -15.60 7.49
N ASN A 104 2.14 -16.90 7.53
CA ASN A 104 2.45 -17.81 6.44
C ASN A 104 1.66 -17.51 5.15
N PHE A 105 2.30 -17.74 4.01
CA PHE A 105 1.66 -17.60 2.71
C PHE A 105 0.58 -18.68 2.50
N PRO A 106 -0.60 -18.30 2.00
CA PRO A 106 -1.55 -19.25 1.45
C PRO A 106 -0.89 -20.05 0.32
N LYS A 107 -1.21 -21.37 0.21
CA LYS A 107 -0.55 -22.24 -0.78
C LYS A 107 -0.74 -21.78 -2.22
N ASN A 108 -1.92 -21.26 -2.54
CA ASN A 108 -2.22 -20.70 -3.87
C ASN A 108 -1.31 -19.53 -4.23
N VAL A 109 -0.89 -18.72 -3.25
CA VAL A 109 0.03 -17.59 -3.44
C VAL A 109 1.49 -18.08 -3.44
N ALA A 110 1.86 -18.90 -2.45
CA ALA A 110 3.22 -19.44 -2.32
C ALA A 110 3.71 -20.17 -3.58
N PHE A 111 2.80 -20.81 -4.32
CA PHE A 111 3.14 -21.60 -5.51
C PHE A 111 2.71 -20.95 -6.84
N ALA A 112 2.31 -19.67 -6.83
CA ALA A 112 1.80 -18.99 -8.02
C ALA A 112 2.92 -18.56 -9.00
N GLY A 113 4.14 -18.38 -8.52
CA GLY A 113 5.22 -17.76 -9.29
C GLY A 113 6.26 -18.75 -9.82
N LYS A 114 6.99 -18.32 -10.85
CA LYS A 114 8.07 -19.12 -11.46
C LYS A 114 9.24 -19.38 -10.52
N TYR A 115 9.46 -18.52 -9.51
CA TYR A 115 10.53 -18.65 -8.51
C TYR A 115 10.06 -19.33 -7.21
N SER A 116 8.78 -19.69 -7.12
CA SER A 116 8.20 -20.27 -5.91
C SER A 116 8.94 -21.54 -5.44
N ALA A 117 9.35 -22.40 -6.38
CA ALA A 117 10.05 -23.65 -6.07
C ALA A 117 11.46 -23.43 -5.51
N ASP A 118 12.10 -22.30 -5.79
CA ASP A 118 13.41 -21.94 -5.26
C ASP A 118 13.30 -21.43 -3.81
N ILE A 119 12.20 -20.75 -3.49
CA ILE A 119 11.96 -20.10 -2.19
C ILE A 119 11.23 -21.04 -1.21
N PHE A 120 10.20 -21.76 -1.67
CA PHE A 120 9.37 -22.61 -0.82
C PHE A 120 9.61 -24.10 -1.05
N ASN A 121 9.50 -24.89 0.02
CA ASN A 121 9.43 -26.33 -0.06
C ASN A 121 7.99 -26.80 -0.40
N ARG A 122 7.77 -28.10 -0.59
CA ARG A 122 6.44 -28.67 -0.96
C ARG A 122 5.35 -28.43 0.10
N LYS A 123 5.71 -28.06 1.31
CA LYS A 123 4.75 -27.72 2.37
C LYS A 123 4.35 -26.23 2.35
N GLY A 124 5.06 -25.38 1.59
CA GLY A 124 4.91 -23.92 1.58
C GLY A 124 5.75 -23.23 2.67
N GLU A 125 6.75 -23.89 3.19
CA GLU A 125 7.69 -23.32 4.18
C GLU A 125 8.94 -22.81 3.45
N PRO A 126 9.58 -21.71 3.88
CA PRO A 126 10.84 -21.24 3.31
C PRO A 126 11.94 -22.32 3.36
N ARG A 127 12.71 -22.44 2.28
CA ARG A 127 13.77 -23.46 2.14
C ARG A 127 15.03 -23.11 2.91
N HIS A 128 15.38 -21.85 3.00
CA HIS A 128 16.71 -21.42 3.43
C HIS A 128 16.71 -20.77 4.81
N ILE A 129 15.55 -20.25 5.26
CA ILE A 129 15.39 -19.60 6.56
C ILE A 129 14.25 -20.27 7.32
N HIS A 130 14.59 -20.94 8.46
CA HIS A 130 13.64 -21.82 9.15
C HIS A 130 13.21 -21.32 10.52
N LYS A 131 13.95 -20.38 11.13
CA LYS A 131 13.66 -19.90 12.49
C LYS A 131 12.99 -18.53 12.42
N LEU A 132 11.75 -18.51 11.90
CA LEU A 132 10.96 -17.29 11.79
C LEU A 132 10.23 -17.03 13.11
N ARG A 133 10.23 -15.75 13.52
CA ARG A 133 9.51 -15.27 14.69
C ARG A 133 8.37 -14.36 14.25
N TYR A 134 7.16 -14.86 14.37
CA TYR A 134 5.99 -14.04 14.08
C TYR A 134 5.91 -12.83 15.03
N TRP A 135 5.93 -11.65 14.45
CA TRP A 135 5.84 -10.38 15.15
C TRP A 135 4.87 -9.45 14.39
N PRO A 136 3.57 -9.55 14.68
CA PRO A 136 2.54 -8.86 13.91
C PRO A 136 2.70 -7.35 13.96
N LEU A 137 2.27 -6.67 12.89
CA LEU A 137 2.46 -5.23 12.68
C LEU A 137 2.04 -4.39 13.90
N VAL A 138 0.90 -4.70 14.52
CA VAL A 138 0.43 -3.99 15.71
C VAL A 138 1.45 -4.06 16.85
N ASN A 139 2.07 -5.22 17.06
CA ASN A 139 3.10 -5.39 18.11
C ASN A 139 4.40 -4.67 17.73
N VAL A 140 4.78 -4.69 16.46
CA VAL A 140 5.94 -3.92 15.96
C VAL A 140 5.75 -2.44 16.27
N LEU A 141 4.57 -1.89 15.98
CA LEU A 141 4.26 -0.48 16.23
C LEU A 141 4.27 -0.13 17.72
N GLN A 142 3.79 -1.02 18.59
CA GLN A 142 3.77 -0.81 20.03
C GLN A 142 5.14 -1.03 20.68
N GLU A 143 5.81 -2.13 20.37
CA GLU A 143 7.01 -2.58 21.08
C GLU A 143 8.28 -1.91 20.56
N LYS A 144 8.39 -1.70 19.22
CA LYS A 144 9.57 -1.07 18.60
C LYS A 144 9.41 0.43 18.49
N TYR A 145 8.24 0.90 18.04
CA TYR A 145 8.00 2.33 17.77
C TYR A 145 7.27 3.05 18.90
N LEU A 146 6.90 2.33 19.95
CA LEU A 146 6.29 2.87 21.17
C LEU A 146 4.99 3.65 20.93
N LEU A 147 4.25 3.30 19.88
CA LEU A 147 2.92 3.86 19.68
C LEU A 147 1.98 3.40 20.79
N ILE A 148 1.10 4.28 21.23
CA ILE A 148 0.03 3.88 22.16
C ILE A 148 -0.87 2.84 21.48
N PRO A 149 -1.48 1.91 22.26
CA PRO A 149 -2.21 0.77 21.70
C PRO A 149 -3.28 1.17 20.69
N GLU A 150 -4.04 2.23 20.96
CA GLU A 150 -5.11 2.73 20.12
C GLU A 150 -4.59 3.15 18.75
N HIS A 151 -3.54 3.98 18.69
CA HIS A 151 -2.93 4.43 17.44
C HIS A 151 -2.26 3.29 16.67
N ALA A 152 -1.64 2.33 17.36
CA ALA A 152 -1.05 1.16 16.73
C ALA A 152 -2.12 0.29 16.04
N VAL A 153 -3.28 0.10 16.69
CA VAL A 153 -4.41 -0.64 16.13
C VAL A 153 -5.01 0.11 14.93
N GLU A 154 -5.26 1.40 15.04
CA GLU A 154 -5.81 2.23 13.97
C GLU A 154 -4.90 2.22 12.74
N LEU A 155 -3.59 2.48 12.91
CA LEU A 155 -2.63 2.46 11.82
C LEU A 155 -2.49 1.06 11.20
N SER A 156 -2.43 0.02 12.03
CA SER A 156 -2.39 -1.37 11.52
C SER A 156 -3.64 -1.70 10.71
N SER A 157 -4.82 -1.24 11.15
CA SER A 157 -6.08 -1.47 10.43
C SER A 157 -6.10 -0.81 9.05
N PHE A 158 -5.40 0.30 8.88
CA PHE A 158 -5.22 0.99 7.60
C PHE A 158 -4.21 0.29 6.69
N LEU A 159 -3.06 -0.12 7.23
CA LEU A 159 -1.96 -0.70 6.44
C LEU A 159 -2.22 -2.16 6.03
N LEU A 160 -2.74 -2.99 6.94
CA LEU A 160 -2.89 -4.44 6.72
C LEU A 160 -3.76 -4.83 5.52
N PRO A 161 -4.87 -4.14 5.18
CA PRO A 161 -5.64 -4.44 3.96
C PRO A 161 -4.82 -4.26 2.68
N MET A 162 -3.89 -3.30 2.64
CA MET A 162 -2.98 -3.07 1.52
C MET A 162 -1.79 -4.06 1.49
N LEU A 163 -1.53 -4.76 2.60
CA LEU A 163 -0.49 -5.77 2.77
C LEU A 163 -1.04 -7.20 2.70
N ARG A 164 -2.24 -7.43 2.15
CA ARG A 164 -2.74 -8.79 1.93
C ARG A 164 -1.81 -9.54 0.99
N LEU A 165 -1.45 -10.78 1.38
CA LEU A 165 -0.53 -11.64 0.62
C LEU A 165 -1.13 -12.06 -0.72
N ASP A 166 -2.43 -12.35 -0.76
CA ASP A 166 -3.15 -12.61 -2.01
C ASP A 166 -3.56 -11.27 -2.65
N PRO A 167 -3.07 -10.93 -3.86
CA PRO A 167 -3.46 -9.71 -4.56
C PRO A 167 -4.96 -9.53 -4.74
N LYS A 168 -5.71 -10.64 -4.84
CA LYS A 168 -7.18 -10.61 -4.98
C LYS A 168 -7.92 -10.18 -3.72
N GLU A 169 -7.28 -10.31 -2.56
CA GLU A 169 -7.82 -9.91 -1.27
C GLU A 169 -7.26 -8.55 -0.81
N ARG A 170 -6.29 -8.01 -1.56
CA ARG A 170 -5.64 -6.73 -1.25
C ARG A 170 -6.58 -5.58 -1.57
N ALA A 171 -6.62 -4.59 -0.67
CA ALA A 171 -7.44 -3.42 -0.85
C ALA A 171 -7.07 -2.65 -2.13
N SER A 172 -8.07 -2.14 -2.80
CA SER A 172 -7.92 -1.15 -3.88
C SER A 172 -7.62 0.24 -3.30
N ALA A 173 -7.13 1.15 -4.15
CA ALA A 173 -6.92 2.55 -3.75
C ALA A 173 -8.23 3.21 -3.27
N GLN A 174 -9.36 2.86 -3.89
CA GLN A 174 -10.68 3.35 -3.54
C GLN A 174 -11.10 2.92 -2.12
N GLU A 175 -10.86 1.64 -1.77
CA GLU A 175 -11.14 1.12 -0.43
C GLU A 175 -10.22 1.74 0.61
N ALA A 176 -8.92 1.92 0.29
CA ALA A 176 -7.96 2.57 1.18
C ALA A 176 -8.35 4.03 1.47
N LEU A 177 -8.80 4.79 0.45
CA LEU A 177 -9.28 6.17 0.62
C LEU A 177 -10.52 6.28 1.51
N SER A 178 -11.33 5.24 1.57
CA SER A 178 -12.54 5.20 2.40
C SER A 178 -12.29 4.74 3.83
N HIS A 179 -11.03 4.46 4.20
CA HIS A 179 -10.71 3.91 5.51
C HIS A 179 -10.92 4.95 6.63
N PRO A 180 -11.50 4.56 7.79
CA PRO A 180 -11.78 5.46 8.92
C PRO A 180 -10.56 6.24 9.43
N TRP A 181 -9.35 5.69 9.30
CA TRP A 181 -8.10 6.34 9.69
C TRP A 181 -7.85 7.67 8.95
N LEU A 182 -8.42 7.81 7.74
CA LEU A 182 -8.34 9.03 6.93
C LEU A 182 -9.51 9.99 7.17
N HIS A 183 -10.45 9.68 8.05
CA HIS A 183 -11.57 10.55 8.30
C HIS A 183 -11.10 11.90 8.86
N GLY A 184 -11.61 12.99 8.28
CA GLY A 184 -11.26 14.37 8.67
C GLY A 184 -9.99 14.90 8.02
N VAL A 185 -9.27 14.07 7.23
CA VAL A 185 -8.17 14.56 6.40
C VAL A 185 -8.76 15.29 5.20
N ILE A 186 -8.43 16.58 5.09
CA ILE A 186 -8.82 17.38 3.92
C ILE A 186 -7.72 17.24 2.86
N THR A 187 -8.07 16.68 1.73
CA THR A 187 -7.11 16.52 0.63
C THR A 187 -6.79 17.85 -0.03
N GLN A 188 -5.63 17.94 -0.69
CA GLN A 188 -5.24 19.13 -1.42
C GLN A 188 -6.29 19.53 -2.48
N GLY A 189 -6.84 18.56 -3.22
CA GLY A 189 -7.88 18.81 -4.20
C GLY A 189 -9.16 19.42 -3.60
N GLU A 190 -9.57 18.94 -2.42
CA GLU A 190 -10.73 19.51 -1.71
C GLU A 190 -10.48 20.94 -1.25
N LEU A 191 -9.26 21.26 -0.78
CA LEU A 191 -8.88 22.63 -0.42
C LEU A 191 -8.85 23.55 -1.65
N GLU A 192 -8.27 23.11 -2.76
CA GLU A 192 -8.24 23.88 -4.00
C GLU A 192 -9.63 24.17 -4.51
N LEU A 193 -10.52 23.18 -4.48
CA LEU A 193 -11.92 23.34 -4.83
C LEU A 193 -12.66 24.32 -3.93
N ALA A 194 -12.41 24.24 -2.61
CA ALA A 194 -13.00 25.17 -1.66
C ALA A 194 -12.54 26.61 -1.93
N LEU A 195 -11.25 26.80 -2.22
CA LEU A 195 -10.68 28.11 -2.59
C LEU A 195 -11.27 28.65 -3.90
N LEU A 196 -11.37 27.79 -4.94
CA LEU A 196 -11.96 28.18 -6.21
C LEU A 196 -13.44 28.60 -6.05
N ARG A 197 -14.21 27.83 -5.26
CA ARG A 197 -15.60 28.18 -4.95
C ARG A 197 -15.71 29.52 -4.22
N GLN A 198 -14.80 29.78 -3.29
CA GLN A 198 -14.76 31.05 -2.56
C GLN A 198 -14.41 32.22 -3.48
N GLN A 199 -13.43 32.05 -4.39
CA GLN A 199 -13.05 33.07 -5.37
C GLN A 199 -14.19 33.38 -6.34
N ARG A 200 -14.92 32.35 -6.83
CA ARG A 200 -16.12 32.52 -7.65
C ARG A 200 -17.22 33.30 -6.91
N ALA A 201 -17.48 32.94 -5.67
CA ALA A 201 -18.47 33.62 -4.85
C ALA A 201 -18.12 35.11 -4.61
N GLN A 202 -16.85 35.44 -4.60
CA GLN A 202 -16.33 36.81 -4.43
C GLN A 202 -16.20 37.59 -5.75
N GLY A 203 -16.53 36.97 -6.91
CA GLY A 203 -16.41 37.62 -8.22
C GLY A 203 -14.96 37.92 -8.65
N LEU A 204 -13.98 37.24 -8.06
CA LEU A 204 -12.55 37.47 -8.29
C LEU A 204 -11.98 36.62 -9.46
N GLU A 205 -12.79 35.83 -10.14
CA GLU A 205 -12.34 35.06 -11.30
C GLU A 205 -12.19 35.89 -12.53
N GLN A 206 -10.93 36.07 -12.96
CA GLN A 206 -10.61 36.46 -14.35
C GLN A 206 -10.08 35.18 -15.06
N GLY A 207 -10.98 34.60 -15.88
CA GLY A 207 -10.62 33.52 -16.81
C GLY A 207 -11.09 32.12 -16.38
N ALA A 208 -11.83 31.48 -17.26
CA ALA A 208 -12.18 30.05 -17.13
C ALA A 208 -10.88 29.21 -17.15
N GLY A 209 -10.68 28.39 -16.16
CA GLY A 209 -9.65 27.34 -16.17
C GLY A 209 -9.85 26.39 -17.36
N PRO A 210 -8.84 25.61 -17.78
CA PRO A 210 -8.98 24.72 -18.92
C PRO A 210 -10.17 23.78 -18.73
N ALA A 211 -11.00 23.60 -19.75
CA ALA A 211 -12.24 22.82 -19.68
C ALA A 211 -12.07 21.36 -19.24
N TRP A 212 -10.85 20.79 -19.37
CA TRP A 212 -10.51 19.46 -18.86
C TRP A 212 -10.40 19.45 -17.32
N TYR A 213 -9.88 20.53 -16.73
CA TYR A 213 -9.73 20.66 -15.28
C TYR A 213 -11.09 20.70 -14.56
N GLU A 214 -12.06 21.41 -15.12
CA GLU A 214 -13.43 21.48 -14.55
C GLU A 214 -14.14 20.11 -14.61
N ARG A 215 -13.89 19.33 -15.66
CA ARG A 215 -14.50 18.02 -15.85
C ARG A 215 -13.93 16.99 -14.89
N ASP A 216 -12.60 16.94 -14.75
CA ASP A 216 -11.90 15.99 -13.88
C ASP A 216 -12.19 16.27 -12.41
N VAL A 217 -12.32 17.54 -12.05
CA VAL A 217 -12.70 17.99 -10.71
C VAL A 217 -14.15 17.65 -10.38
N GLN A 218 -15.08 17.81 -11.31
CA GLN A 218 -16.48 17.41 -11.11
C GLN A 218 -16.65 15.90 -11.02
N ASP A 219 -15.84 15.13 -11.75
CA ASP A 219 -15.85 13.66 -11.67
C ASP A 219 -15.24 13.15 -10.37
N ALA A 220 -14.18 13.79 -9.85
CA ALA A 220 -13.59 13.49 -8.55
C ALA A 220 -14.51 13.82 -7.36
N LEU A 221 -15.46 14.75 -7.53
CA LEU A 221 -16.40 15.16 -6.48
C LEU A 221 -17.72 14.39 -6.49
N LYS A 222 -17.95 13.50 -7.45
CA LYS A 222 -19.14 12.64 -7.40
C LYS A 222 -19.07 11.79 -6.13
N PRO A 223 -20.16 11.74 -5.33
CA PRO A 223 -20.20 10.84 -4.18
C PRO A 223 -19.84 9.43 -4.64
N ILE A 224 -18.87 8.82 -3.96
CA ILE A 224 -18.46 7.44 -4.23
C ILE A 224 -19.69 6.57 -4.04
N GLN A 225 -20.29 6.11 -5.14
CA GLN A 225 -21.36 5.13 -5.08
C GLN A 225 -20.77 3.81 -4.59
N PRO A 226 -21.34 3.17 -3.54
CA PRO A 226 -20.90 1.84 -3.17
C PRO A 226 -21.06 0.92 -4.38
N PHE A 227 -19.99 0.24 -4.77
CA PHE A 227 -20.00 -0.71 -5.89
C PHE A 227 -21.12 -1.72 -5.68
N GLY A 228 -22.16 -1.64 -6.51
CA GLY A 228 -23.17 -2.67 -6.63
C GLY A 228 -22.48 -3.98 -6.99
N LYS A 229 -22.80 -5.06 -6.25
CA LYS A 229 -22.35 -6.42 -6.56
C LYS A 229 -22.56 -6.67 -8.05
N SER A 230 -21.48 -6.97 -8.77
CA SER A 230 -21.57 -7.41 -10.17
C SER A 230 -22.62 -8.52 -10.29
N PRO A 231 -23.51 -8.48 -11.29
CA PRO A 231 -24.48 -9.54 -11.49
C PRO A 231 -23.73 -10.85 -11.77
N VAL A 232 -23.92 -11.81 -10.88
CA VAL A 232 -23.48 -13.18 -11.09
C VAL A 232 -24.17 -13.65 -12.37
N HIS A 233 -23.40 -13.88 -13.42
CA HIS A 233 -23.92 -14.53 -14.62
C HIS A 233 -24.48 -15.91 -14.22
N ALA A 234 -25.79 -16.01 -14.21
CA ALA A 234 -26.49 -17.29 -14.10
C ALA A 234 -26.05 -18.18 -15.26
N ALA A 235 -25.41 -19.29 -14.94
CA ALA A 235 -25.09 -20.33 -15.91
C ALA A 235 -26.40 -20.86 -16.51
N THR A 236 -26.56 -20.73 -17.80
CA THR A 236 -27.63 -21.35 -18.57
C THR A 236 -27.44 -22.89 -18.54
N PRO A 237 -28.42 -23.69 -18.17
CA PRO A 237 -28.26 -25.14 -18.21
C PRO A 237 -28.23 -25.61 -19.67
N LEU A 238 -27.23 -26.41 -20.01
CA LEU A 238 -27.17 -27.16 -21.26
C LEU A 238 -28.34 -28.15 -21.29
N SER A 239 -29.24 -28.00 -22.24
CA SER A 239 -30.28 -28.97 -22.56
C SER A 239 -29.66 -30.12 -23.33
N THR A 240 -29.92 -31.32 -22.84
CA THR A 240 -29.86 -32.69 -23.41
C THR A 240 -29.46 -32.83 -24.88
#